data_b615c51ed1b862e7890fd76a06f0369c
#
_entry.id   b615c51ed1b862e7890fd76a06f0369c
#
_cell.length_a   1.000
_cell.length_b   1.000
_cell.length_c   1.000
_cell.angle_alpha   90.00
_cell.angle_beta   90.00
_cell.angle_gamma   90.00
#
_symmetry.space_group_name_H-M   'P 1'
#
loop_
_entity.id
_entity.type
_entity.pdbx_description
1 polymer ?
#
loop_
_entity_poly.entity_id
_entity_poly.type
_entity_poly.pdbx_seq_one_letter_code
_entity_poly.pdbx_strand_id
1 'polypeptide(L)'
;MKDKILNALKSKTFFALAINIVIMALIIGVTAFSYDSADDFYNSLYICQYHNYYNNDINYIFATITGSLQYILLNFNCFVLFQILLSCASFSSVTFVFADKFGKHKAFIFTLVLNILFSFDHYSNILSSKTAALLLTAGFLMALNAIRNKRYSLPFWIGVLEVIFGTFLCFKYFFVGLAFFITFFIGDMIAKRKYKLPFRKFFWYFRPFVLVFVFIVLVGCGLEYYSYSVNNANAETSELYRYSVLADKTDDNAFPNYSDHFEELNSVGINSANEYELFVDGYYDENNGLNTAALEKVADIQKRENPYNFFDNASALFSDAWGHIINFDSYLIAFAVILAVMVVFVTVQKKRFAFFPALYFAVGFAACMYVRYAMDSSAYTMYGILLMIISFTMYSFDFGHLRKDEYINITDKSRKTVLISVIVLVILSVVNCVSYFFHITPVSYDKKPSDLYTEVDRHPENYYVLDPVTAKEYISYTDNYIHPLWGFSSDFLHNVDGFGYLHRTNQLVNRNLSTNIYEAVVDGRNVYVIDKKITFIKENYLNQYYGKKDSVIVYKDEKEFNGFTIYSVGRVK
;
A
#
# COMPACT_ATOMS: atom_id res chain seq x y z
N MET A 1 9.25 -32.88 -29.10
CA MET A 1 8.92 -31.48 -28.79
C MET A 1 7.42 -31.30 -28.59
N LYS A 2 6.55 -31.78 -29.50
CA LYS A 2 5.08 -31.71 -29.43
C LYS A 2 4.49 -32.25 -28.11
N ASP A 3 4.96 -33.44 -27.67
CA ASP A 3 4.48 -34.08 -26.43
C ASP A 3 4.88 -33.30 -25.16
N LYS A 4 6.07 -32.68 -25.15
CA LYS A 4 6.50 -31.81 -24.04
C LYS A 4 5.65 -30.57 -23.92
N ILE A 5 5.30 -29.95 -25.05
CA ILE A 5 4.41 -28.78 -25.12
C ILE A 5 3.00 -29.20 -24.65
N LEU A 6 2.48 -30.32 -25.16
CA LEU A 6 1.14 -30.81 -24.78
C LEU A 6 1.04 -31.14 -23.28
N ASN A 7 2.10 -31.70 -22.69
CA ASN A 7 2.18 -31.98 -21.28
C ASN A 7 2.30 -30.70 -20.42
N ALA A 8 3.04 -29.68 -20.91
CA ALA A 8 3.12 -28.38 -20.27
C ALA A 8 1.75 -27.68 -20.26
N LEU A 9 1.03 -27.67 -21.38
CA LEU A 9 -0.33 -27.13 -21.49
C LEU A 9 -1.35 -27.83 -20.55
N LYS A 10 -1.13 -29.13 -20.28
CA LYS A 10 -1.95 -29.88 -19.32
C LYS A 10 -1.56 -29.67 -17.87
N SER A 11 -0.46 -28.98 -17.58
CA SER A 11 0.01 -28.77 -16.21
C SER A 11 -0.93 -27.86 -15.40
N LYS A 12 -0.91 -27.98 -14.07
CA LYS A 12 -1.66 -27.10 -13.16
C LYS A 12 -1.08 -25.69 -13.17
N THR A 13 0.24 -25.58 -13.32
CA THR A 13 0.97 -24.29 -13.39
C THR A 13 0.55 -23.50 -14.63
N PHE A 14 0.53 -24.13 -15.82
CA PHE A 14 0.08 -23.47 -17.02
C PHE A 14 -1.37 -23.02 -16.93
N PHE A 15 -2.25 -23.87 -16.40
CA PHE A 15 -3.65 -23.55 -16.16
C PHE A 15 -3.79 -22.29 -15.27
N ALA A 16 -3.04 -22.24 -14.18
CA ALA A 16 -3.08 -21.13 -13.23
C ALA A 16 -2.58 -19.82 -13.86
N LEU A 17 -1.43 -19.87 -14.55
CA LEU A 17 -0.87 -18.71 -15.23
C LEU A 17 -1.77 -18.21 -16.36
N ALA A 18 -2.24 -19.10 -17.25
CA ALA A 18 -3.02 -18.72 -18.41
C ALA A 18 -4.32 -17.98 -18.02
N ILE A 19 -5.06 -18.48 -17.03
CA ILE A 19 -6.28 -17.83 -16.56
C ILE A 19 -6.01 -16.42 -16.03
N ASN A 20 -5.01 -16.25 -15.15
CA ASN A 20 -4.79 -14.98 -14.49
C ASN A 20 -4.13 -13.96 -15.44
N ILE A 21 -3.27 -14.39 -16.38
CA ILE A 21 -2.74 -13.51 -17.42
C ILE A 21 -3.87 -13.00 -18.33
N VAL A 22 -4.81 -13.86 -18.72
CA VAL A 22 -5.96 -13.44 -19.54
C VAL A 22 -6.83 -12.44 -18.78
N ILE A 23 -7.12 -12.70 -17.50
CA ILE A 23 -7.92 -11.79 -16.67
C ILE A 23 -7.18 -10.46 -16.50
N MET A 24 -5.90 -10.48 -16.16
CA MET A 24 -5.07 -9.27 -16.07
C MET A 24 -5.09 -8.47 -17.35
N ALA A 25 -4.84 -9.11 -18.51
CA ALA A 25 -4.82 -8.43 -19.80
C ALA A 25 -6.18 -7.83 -20.18
N LEU A 26 -7.29 -8.51 -19.86
CA LEU A 26 -8.63 -7.98 -20.07
C LEU A 26 -8.90 -6.75 -19.20
N ILE A 27 -8.55 -6.80 -17.91
CA ILE A 27 -8.77 -5.69 -16.99
C ILE A 27 -7.92 -4.48 -17.41
N ILE A 28 -6.62 -4.68 -17.63
CA ILE A 28 -5.71 -3.60 -18.07
C ILE A 28 -6.17 -2.99 -19.41
N GLY A 29 -6.76 -3.79 -20.29
CA GLY A 29 -7.23 -3.30 -21.58
C GLY A 29 -8.53 -2.51 -21.55
N VAL A 30 -9.32 -2.59 -20.48
CA VAL A 30 -10.64 -1.94 -20.40
C VAL A 30 -10.80 -0.96 -19.23
N THR A 31 -9.86 -0.95 -18.28
CA THR A 31 -9.95 -0.10 -17.09
C THR A 31 -8.93 1.03 -17.12
N ALA A 32 -9.29 2.16 -16.53
CA ALA A 32 -8.34 3.20 -16.20
C ALA A 32 -7.52 2.79 -14.96
N PHE A 33 -6.32 3.35 -14.85
CA PHE A 33 -5.46 3.17 -13.68
C PHE A 33 -5.60 4.36 -12.75
N SER A 34 -5.56 4.11 -11.44
CA SER A 34 -5.52 5.12 -10.41
C SER A 34 -4.64 4.65 -9.25
N TYR A 35 -4.25 5.58 -8.40
CA TYR A 35 -3.72 5.26 -7.09
C TYR A 35 -4.86 5.33 -6.07
N ASP A 36 -4.91 4.39 -5.15
CA ASP A 36 -5.87 4.42 -4.03
C ASP A 36 -5.42 5.37 -2.91
N SER A 37 -4.14 5.69 -2.87
CA SER A 37 -3.52 6.50 -1.84
C SER A 37 -2.52 7.47 -2.45
N ALA A 38 -2.43 8.66 -1.87
CA ALA A 38 -1.38 9.63 -2.17
C ALA A 38 0.01 9.05 -1.90
N ASP A 39 0.16 8.23 -0.86
CA ASP A 39 1.43 7.67 -0.46
C ASP A 39 2.05 6.80 -1.56
N ASP A 40 1.26 5.94 -2.20
CA ASP A 40 1.76 5.11 -3.30
C ASP A 40 2.12 5.93 -4.54
N PHE A 41 1.41 7.02 -4.80
CA PHE A 41 1.79 7.96 -5.84
C PHE A 41 3.14 8.61 -5.52
N TYR A 42 3.29 9.16 -4.31
CA TYR A 42 4.56 9.77 -3.87
C TYR A 42 5.69 8.74 -3.80
N ASN A 43 5.44 7.53 -3.30
CA ASN A 43 6.43 6.45 -3.30
C ASN A 43 6.92 6.14 -4.71
N SER A 44 6.03 6.13 -5.71
CA SER A 44 6.41 5.93 -7.10
C SER A 44 7.27 7.07 -7.64
N LEU A 45 6.97 8.33 -7.28
CA LEU A 45 7.78 9.49 -7.65
C LEU A 45 9.16 9.42 -6.99
N TYR A 46 9.22 9.21 -5.68
CA TYR A 46 10.49 9.17 -4.94
C TYR A 46 11.40 8.07 -5.45
N ILE A 47 10.88 6.87 -5.63
CA ILE A 47 11.67 5.72 -6.05
C ILE A 47 12.07 5.82 -7.53
N CYS A 48 11.12 6.11 -8.41
CA CYS A 48 11.33 6.00 -9.85
C CYS A 48 11.79 7.29 -10.51
N GLN A 49 11.37 8.47 -10.04
CA GLN A 49 11.79 9.75 -10.61
C GLN A 49 12.98 10.36 -9.86
N TYR A 50 12.92 10.31 -8.54
CA TYR A 50 13.93 10.95 -7.71
C TYR A 50 15.07 10.03 -7.32
N HIS A 51 14.92 8.71 -7.58
CA HIS A 51 15.88 7.68 -7.19
C HIS A 51 16.22 7.74 -5.69
N ASN A 52 15.26 8.18 -4.89
CA ASN A 52 15.36 8.14 -3.44
C ASN A 52 14.78 6.82 -2.93
N TYR A 53 15.64 5.98 -2.38
CA TYR A 53 15.29 4.63 -1.93
C TYR A 53 15.11 4.55 -0.41
N TYR A 54 15.38 5.64 0.30
CA TYR A 54 15.24 5.72 1.75
C TYR A 54 13.81 6.14 2.09
N ASN A 55 13.04 5.20 2.64
CA ASN A 55 11.62 5.34 2.78
C ASN A 55 11.14 4.50 3.98
N ASN A 56 10.07 4.94 4.65
CA ASN A 56 9.47 4.25 5.78
C ASN A 56 8.50 3.15 5.34
N ASP A 57 7.78 3.35 4.23
CA ASP A 57 6.69 2.47 3.81
C ASP A 57 7.19 1.29 2.99
N ILE A 58 8.19 1.53 2.14
CA ILE A 58 8.69 0.54 1.19
C ILE A 58 10.10 0.11 1.57
N ASN A 59 10.31 -1.19 1.65
CA ASN A 59 11.63 -1.75 1.97
C ASN A 59 12.70 -1.30 0.97
N TYR A 60 13.86 -0.90 1.47
CA TYR A 60 14.99 -0.40 0.69
C TYR A 60 15.39 -1.30 -0.49
N ILE A 61 15.33 -2.63 -0.31
CA ILE A 61 15.67 -3.58 -1.38
C ILE A 61 14.69 -3.47 -2.54
N PHE A 62 13.38 -3.39 -2.24
CA PHE A 62 12.35 -3.26 -3.27
C PHE A 62 12.45 -1.91 -3.99
N ALA A 63 12.65 -0.83 -3.23
CA ALA A 63 12.85 0.51 -3.77
C ALA A 63 14.08 0.54 -4.70
N THR A 64 15.21 -0.06 -4.29
CA THR A 64 16.42 -0.15 -5.11
C THR A 64 16.20 -0.98 -6.39
N ILE A 65 15.48 -2.10 -6.32
CA ILE A 65 15.19 -2.92 -7.49
C ILE A 65 14.35 -2.14 -8.50
N THR A 66 13.24 -1.57 -8.06
CA THR A 66 12.30 -0.86 -8.95
C THR A 66 12.90 0.42 -9.51
N GLY A 67 13.59 1.20 -8.68
CA GLY A 67 14.26 2.42 -9.13
C GLY A 67 15.47 2.14 -10.05
N SER A 68 16.23 1.06 -9.82
CA SER A 68 17.30 0.66 -10.75
C SER A 68 16.76 0.22 -12.11
N LEU A 69 15.62 -0.45 -12.14
CA LEU A 69 14.96 -0.85 -13.39
C LEU A 69 14.36 0.33 -14.13
N GLN A 70 14.04 1.41 -13.45
CA GLN A 70 13.55 2.65 -14.06
C GLN A 70 14.57 3.25 -15.04
N TYR A 71 15.87 3.12 -14.79
CA TYR A 71 16.91 3.53 -15.76
C TYR A 71 16.87 2.75 -17.09
N ILE A 72 16.28 1.56 -17.09
CA ILE A 72 16.19 0.72 -18.29
C ILE A 72 14.81 0.90 -18.95
N LEU A 73 13.76 0.99 -18.16
CA LEU A 73 12.37 1.04 -18.62
C LEU A 73 11.81 2.48 -18.47
N LEU A 74 12.45 3.43 -19.14
CA LEU A 74 12.19 4.86 -18.98
C LEU A 74 10.73 5.29 -19.14
N ASN A 75 9.95 4.60 -19.99
CA ASN A 75 8.56 4.94 -20.30
C ASN A 75 7.54 4.27 -19.38
N PHE A 76 7.98 3.42 -18.46
CA PHE A 76 7.11 2.71 -17.54
C PHE A 76 7.40 3.14 -16.11
N ASN A 77 6.36 3.28 -15.31
CA ASN A 77 6.54 3.34 -13.88
C ASN A 77 6.85 1.94 -13.33
N CYS A 78 8.12 1.68 -13.04
CA CYS A 78 8.56 0.36 -12.61
C CYS A 78 7.96 -0.05 -11.26
N PHE A 79 7.68 0.88 -10.35
CA PHE A 79 7.05 0.61 -9.08
C PHE A 79 5.62 0.03 -9.27
N VAL A 80 4.83 0.65 -10.15
CA VAL A 80 3.47 0.19 -10.49
C VAL A 80 3.50 -1.09 -11.32
N LEU A 81 4.38 -1.16 -12.32
CA LEU A 81 4.54 -2.35 -13.17
C LEU A 81 4.83 -3.59 -12.34
N PHE A 82 5.73 -3.48 -11.37
CA PHE A 82 6.05 -4.59 -10.48
C PHE A 82 4.87 -5.01 -9.62
N GLN A 83 4.09 -4.08 -9.08
CA GLN A 83 2.89 -4.41 -8.29
C GLN A 83 1.87 -5.19 -9.14
N ILE A 84 1.64 -4.78 -10.39
CA ILE A 84 0.75 -5.48 -11.32
C ILE A 84 1.25 -6.90 -11.61
N LEU A 85 2.53 -7.05 -11.92
CA LEU A 85 3.14 -8.36 -12.22
C LEU A 85 3.13 -9.29 -11.00
N LEU A 86 3.45 -8.77 -9.82
CA LEU A 86 3.41 -9.50 -8.56
C LEU A 86 1.97 -9.91 -8.20
N SER A 87 0.98 -9.04 -8.42
CA SER A 87 -0.42 -9.39 -8.23
C SER A 87 -0.86 -10.53 -9.16
N CYS A 88 -0.48 -10.49 -10.43
CA CYS A 88 -0.77 -11.58 -11.38
C CYS A 88 -0.10 -12.91 -10.97
N ALA A 89 1.16 -12.85 -10.53
CA ALA A 89 1.87 -14.02 -10.02
C ALA A 89 1.15 -14.61 -8.79
N SER A 90 0.73 -13.75 -7.86
CA SER A 90 0.06 -14.17 -6.63
C SER A 90 -1.32 -14.77 -6.87
N PHE A 91 -2.17 -14.16 -7.72
CA PHE A 91 -3.43 -14.81 -8.14
C PHE A 91 -3.18 -16.15 -8.81
N SER A 92 -2.10 -16.26 -9.59
CA SER A 92 -1.71 -17.52 -10.23
C SER A 92 -1.26 -18.56 -9.19
N SER A 93 -0.53 -18.16 -8.16
CA SER A 93 -0.10 -19.04 -7.08
C SER A 93 -1.28 -19.54 -6.24
N VAL A 94 -2.24 -18.67 -5.90
CA VAL A 94 -3.49 -19.09 -5.22
C VAL A 94 -4.27 -20.07 -6.09
N THR A 95 -4.42 -19.80 -7.38
CA THR A 95 -5.06 -20.69 -8.35
C THR A 95 -4.36 -22.04 -8.44
N PHE A 96 -3.02 -22.03 -8.47
CA PHE A 96 -2.22 -23.26 -8.45
C PHE A 96 -2.47 -24.09 -7.19
N VAL A 97 -2.48 -23.48 -6.03
CA VAL A 97 -2.76 -24.13 -4.74
C VAL A 97 -4.15 -24.78 -4.76
N PHE A 98 -5.17 -24.08 -5.27
CA PHE A 98 -6.51 -24.65 -5.41
C PHE A 98 -6.54 -25.78 -6.43
N ALA A 99 -5.85 -25.65 -7.57
CA ALA A 99 -5.75 -26.71 -8.57
C ALA A 99 -5.01 -27.95 -8.05
N ASP A 100 -4.01 -27.73 -7.20
CA ASP A 100 -3.27 -28.83 -6.58
C ASP A 100 -4.10 -29.57 -5.52
N LYS A 101 -4.87 -28.82 -4.75
CA LYS A 101 -5.70 -29.37 -3.66
C LYS A 101 -7.01 -29.97 -4.15
N PHE A 102 -7.72 -29.33 -5.08
CA PHE A 102 -9.11 -29.65 -5.43
C PHE A 102 -9.29 -30.17 -6.86
N GLY A 103 -8.25 -30.08 -7.70
CA GLY A 103 -8.33 -30.31 -9.12
C GLY A 103 -8.80 -29.07 -9.91
N LYS A 104 -8.51 -29.04 -11.22
CA LYS A 104 -8.69 -27.85 -12.06
C LYS A 104 -10.12 -27.30 -12.11
N HIS A 105 -11.15 -28.17 -12.17
CA HIS A 105 -12.53 -27.73 -12.28
C HIS A 105 -13.02 -26.93 -11.06
N LYS A 106 -12.73 -27.42 -9.83
CA LYS A 106 -13.09 -26.71 -8.60
C LYS A 106 -12.23 -25.47 -8.40
N ALA A 107 -10.93 -25.57 -8.74
CA ALA A 107 -10.04 -24.44 -8.71
C ALA A 107 -10.48 -23.30 -9.63
N PHE A 108 -11.00 -23.62 -10.81
CA PHE A 108 -11.54 -22.64 -11.73
C PHE A 108 -12.65 -21.78 -11.09
N ILE A 109 -13.60 -22.43 -10.42
CA ILE A 109 -14.70 -21.74 -9.72
C ILE A 109 -14.15 -20.84 -8.62
N PHE A 110 -13.26 -21.34 -7.78
CA PHE A 110 -12.66 -20.54 -6.70
C PHE A 110 -11.84 -19.38 -7.22
N THR A 111 -11.08 -19.60 -8.30
CA THR A 111 -10.31 -18.56 -8.98
C THR A 111 -11.21 -17.48 -9.56
N LEU A 112 -12.30 -17.85 -10.23
CA LEU A 112 -13.24 -16.87 -10.74
C LEU A 112 -13.85 -16.02 -9.63
N VAL A 113 -14.28 -16.61 -8.52
CA VAL A 113 -14.83 -15.86 -7.38
C VAL A 113 -13.80 -14.87 -6.85
N LEU A 114 -12.54 -15.28 -6.64
CA LEU A 114 -11.50 -14.38 -6.15
C LEU A 114 -11.20 -13.26 -7.16
N ASN A 115 -11.06 -13.60 -8.44
CA ASN A 115 -10.75 -12.59 -9.45
C ASN A 115 -11.91 -11.60 -9.64
N ILE A 116 -13.14 -12.06 -9.66
CA ILE A 116 -14.32 -11.17 -9.78
C ILE A 116 -14.38 -10.19 -8.60
N LEU A 117 -14.00 -10.62 -7.41
CA LEU A 117 -14.04 -9.77 -6.22
C LEU A 117 -12.85 -8.81 -6.13
N PHE A 118 -11.66 -9.25 -6.48
CA PHE A 118 -10.45 -8.55 -6.10
C PHE A 118 -9.57 -8.10 -7.27
N SER A 119 -9.62 -8.77 -8.44
CA SER A 119 -8.64 -8.49 -9.48
C SER A 119 -8.84 -7.13 -10.16
N PHE A 120 -10.09 -6.65 -10.32
CA PHE A 120 -10.33 -5.31 -10.83
C PHE A 120 -9.64 -4.26 -9.98
N ASP A 121 -9.87 -4.30 -8.67
CA ASP A 121 -9.28 -3.38 -7.73
C ASP A 121 -7.75 -3.47 -7.68
N HIS A 122 -7.19 -4.69 -7.70
CA HIS A 122 -5.73 -4.88 -7.67
C HIS A 122 -4.99 -4.45 -8.94
N TYR A 123 -5.67 -4.44 -10.10
CA TYR A 123 -5.03 -4.06 -11.36
C TYR A 123 -5.33 -2.62 -11.77
N SER A 124 -6.41 -2.02 -11.29
CA SER A 124 -6.78 -0.65 -11.64
C SER A 124 -6.46 0.37 -10.57
N ASN A 125 -6.62 0.01 -9.30
CA ASN A 125 -6.36 0.89 -8.16
C ASN A 125 -5.11 0.44 -7.42
N ILE A 126 -3.99 1.11 -7.67
CA ILE A 126 -2.70 0.70 -7.12
C ILE A 126 -2.61 1.07 -5.64
N LEU A 127 -2.29 0.07 -4.82
CA LEU A 127 -2.02 0.24 -3.38
C LEU A 127 -1.07 -0.86 -2.90
N SER A 128 0.08 -0.46 -2.38
CA SER A 128 1.16 -1.37 -1.93
C SER A 128 0.69 -2.33 -0.85
N SER A 129 -0.12 -1.86 0.09
CA SER A 129 -0.66 -2.71 1.17
C SER A 129 -1.62 -3.81 0.66
N LYS A 130 -2.44 -3.53 -0.36
CA LYS A 130 -3.30 -4.55 -1.01
C LYS A 130 -2.46 -5.59 -1.74
N THR A 131 -1.45 -5.15 -2.50
CA THR A 131 -0.52 -6.03 -3.19
C THR A 131 0.26 -6.90 -2.19
N ALA A 132 0.71 -6.31 -1.07
CA ALA A 132 1.34 -7.05 0.02
C ALA A 132 0.42 -8.12 0.60
N ALA A 133 -0.84 -7.79 0.90
CA ALA A 133 -1.82 -8.72 1.42
C ALA A 133 -2.05 -9.92 0.47
N LEU A 134 -2.13 -9.67 -0.83
CA LEU A 134 -2.29 -10.72 -1.83
C LEU A 134 -1.04 -11.62 -1.93
N LEU A 135 0.16 -11.03 -1.95
CA LEU A 135 1.44 -11.74 -1.96
C LEU A 135 1.60 -12.63 -0.72
N LEU A 136 1.32 -12.08 0.45
CA LEU A 136 1.38 -12.83 1.71
C LEU A 136 0.34 -13.96 1.75
N THR A 137 -0.87 -13.70 1.25
CA THR A 137 -1.91 -14.75 1.13
C THR A 137 -1.42 -15.89 0.24
N ALA A 138 -0.92 -15.59 -0.94
CA ALA A 138 -0.43 -16.56 -1.90
C ALA A 138 0.76 -17.35 -1.32
N GLY A 139 1.75 -16.64 -0.80
CA GLY A 139 2.97 -17.24 -0.24
C GLY A 139 2.69 -18.16 0.94
N PHE A 140 1.85 -17.75 1.89
CA PHE A 140 1.48 -18.60 3.02
C PHE A 140 0.62 -19.81 2.60
N LEU A 141 -0.28 -19.66 1.64
CA LEU A 141 -1.03 -20.80 1.09
C LEU A 141 -0.12 -21.78 0.36
N MET A 142 0.87 -21.31 -0.39
CA MET A 142 1.90 -22.15 -1.02
C MET A 142 2.72 -22.92 0.03
N ALA A 143 3.13 -22.24 1.10
CA ALA A 143 3.84 -22.86 2.22
C ALA A 143 3.01 -23.94 2.91
N LEU A 144 1.74 -23.65 3.21
CA LEU A 144 0.80 -24.64 3.78
C LEU A 144 0.59 -25.85 2.85
N ASN A 145 0.47 -25.60 1.55
CA ASN A 145 0.32 -26.66 0.57
C ASN A 145 1.58 -27.55 0.49
N ALA A 146 2.76 -26.96 0.57
CA ALA A 146 4.04 -27.67 0.61
C ALA A 146 4.17 -28.54 1.88
N ILE A 147 3.83 -28.00 3.04
CA ILE A 147 3.83 -28.73 4.33
C ILE A 147 2.87 -29.91 4.26
N ARG A 148 1.65 -29.68 3.76
CA ARG A 148 0.62 -30.72 3.63
C ARG A 148 1.06 -31.86 2.72
N ASN A 149 1.63 -31.54 1.56
CA ASN A 149 2.05 -32.49 0.55
C ASN A 149 3.47 -33.04 0.79
N LYS A 150 4.18 -32.51 1.80
CA LYS A 150 5.59 -32.81 2.09
C LYS A 150 6.49 -32.62 0.87
N ARG A 151 6.23 -31.57 0.06
CA ARG A 151 6.93 -31.26 -1.17
C ARG A 151 7.48 -29.83 -1.13
N TYR A 152 8.77 -29.71 -0.89
CA TYR A 152 9.48 -28.42 -0.84
C TYR A 152 10.20 -28.16 -2.17
N SER A 153 9.43 -28.20 -3.25
CA SER A 153 9.91 -28.00 -4.64
C SER A 153 9.74 -26.52 -5.06
N LEU A 154 9.98 -26.24 -6.34
CA LEU A 154 9.90 -24.88 -6.90
C LEU A 154 8.65 -24.07 -6.45
N PRO A 155 7.41 -24.62 -6.40
CA PRO A 155 6.26 -23.87 -5.88
C PRO A 155 6.43 -23.39 -4.45
N PHE A 156 7.09 -24.15 -3.57
CA PHE A 156 7.36 -23.69 -2.21
C PHE A 156 8.27 -22.45 -2.21
N TRP A 157 9.31 -22.45 -3.01
CA TRP A 157 10.25 -21.31 -3.10
C TRP A 157 9.62 -20.08 -3.75
N ILE A 158 8.72 -20.28 -4.73
CA ILE A 158 7.89 -19.18 -5.24
C ILE A 158 7.05 -18.57 -4.11
N GLY A 159 6.41 -19.40 -3.30
CA GLY A 159 5.66 -18.90 -2.13
C GLY A 159 6.53 -18.16 -1.12
N VAL A 160 7.77 -18.61 -0.88
CA VAL A 160 8.73 -17.88 -0.05
C VAL A 160 9.07 -16.50 -0.64
N LEU A 161 9.31 -16.43 -1.95
CA LEU A 161 9.56 -15.17 -2.64
C LEU A 161 8.36 -14.23 -2.56
N GLU A 162 7.14 -14.75 -2.69
CA GLU A 162 5.91 -13.96 -2.51
C GLU A 162 5.80 -13.40 -1.09
N VAL A 163 6.13 -14.18 -0.07
CA VAL A 163 6.18 -13.66 1.31
C VAL A 163 7.22 -12.56 1.44
N ILE A 164 8.41 -12.73 0.86
CA ILE A 164 9.48 -11.71 0.88
C ILE A 164 9.02 -10.42 0.20
N PHE A 165 8.47 -10.49 -1.01
CA PHE A 165 7.99 -9.29 -1.71
C PHE A 165 6.78 -8.65 -1.01
N GLY A 166 5.88 -9.44 -0.43
CA GLY A 166 4.80 -8.93 0.39
C GLY A 166 5.30 -8.19 1.64
N THR A 167 6.36 -8.70 2.26
CA THR A 167 7.03 -8.05 3.39
C THR A 167 7.71 -6.73 2.96
N PHE A 168 8.31 -6.69 1.77
CA PHE A 168 8.94 -5.48 1.23
C PHE A 168 7.96 -4.36 0.93
N LEU A 169 6.76 -4.69 0.47
CA LEU A 169 5.72 -3.71 0.16
C LEU A 169 4.97 -3.23 1.40
N CYS A 170 4.81 -4.08 2.42
CA CYS A 170 4.20 -3.67 3.68
C CYS A 170 4.52 -4.67 4.79
N PHE A 171 5.53 -4.36 5.61
CA PHE A 171 5.96 -5.22 6.72
C PHE A 171 4.86 -5.44 7.77
N LYS A 172 4.01 -4.46 7.99
CA LYS A 172 2.90 -4.57 8.96
C LYS A 172 1.93 -5.69 8.57
N TYR A 173 1.66 -5.88 7.28
CA TYR A 173 0.84 -6.98 6.76
C TYR A 173 1.49 -8.37 6.91
N PHE A 174 2.82 -8.44 7.04
CA PHE A 174 3.50 -9.71 7.31
C PHE A 174 2.95 -10.40 8.57
N PHE A 175 2.73 -9.64 9.65
CA PHE A 175 2.17 -10.17 10.89
C PHE A 175 0.72 -10.61 10.73
N VAL A 176 -0.06 -9.92 9.90
CA VAL A 176 -1.44 -10.33 9.57
C VAL A 176 -1.44 -11.67 8.83
N GLY A 177 -0.66 -11.81 7.77
CA GLY A 177 -0.51 -13.07 7.03
C GLY A 177 -0.03 -14.21 7.91
N LEU A 178 0.93 -13.92 8.80
CA LEU A 178 1.45 -14.88 9.76
C LEU A 178 0.38 -15.36 10.75
N ALA A 179 -0.49 -14.45 11.22
CA ALA A 179 -1.62 -14.79 12.08
C ALA A 179 -2.60 -15.75 11.38
N PHE A 180 -2.94 -15.52 10.11
CA PHE A 180 -3.76 -16.44 9.32
C PHE A 180 -3.08 -17.79 9.10
N PHE A 181 -1.77 -17.81 8.83
CA PHE A 181 -0.98 -19.03 8.65
C PHE A 181 -0.99 -19.90 9.92
N ILE A 182 -0.73 -19.28 11.09
CA ILE A 182 -0.79 -19.97 12.39
C ILE A 182 -2.19 -20.47 12.68
N THR A 183 -3.19 -19.63 12.45
CA THR A 183 -4.61 -19.92 12.68
C THR A 183 -5.08 -21.12 11.87
N PHE A 184 -4.72 -21.19 10.58
CA PHE A 184 -5.01 -22.35 9.76
C PHE A 184 -4.40 -23.61 10.35
N PHE A 185 -3.14 -23.57 10.76
CA PHE A 185 -2.44 -24.75 11.28
C PHE A 185 -3.08 -25.25 12.59
N ILE A 186 -3.35 -24.34 13.52
CA ILE A 186 -4.02 -24.67 14.79
C ILE A 186 -5.41 -25.24 14.51
N GLY A 187 -6.18 -24.62 13.63
CA GLY A 187 -7.49 -25.08 13.23
C GLY A 187 -7.46 -26.48 12.62
N ASP A 188 -6.54 -26.75 11.68
CA ASP A 188 -6.36 -28.06 11.05
C ASP A 188 -5.96 -29.13 12.08
N MET A 189 -5.11 -28.79 13.04
CA MET A 189 -4.70 -29.65 14.14
C MET A 189 -5.89 -30.03 15.03
N ILE A 190 -6.75 -29.06 15.37
CA ILE A 190 -7.96 -29.28 16.17
C ILE A 190 -8.97 -30.12 15.38
N ALA A 191 -9.28 -29.73 14.15
CA ALA A 191 -10.25 -30.40 13.29
C ALA A 191 -9.91 -31.89 13.04
N LYS A 192 -8.64 -32.18 12.87
CA LYS A 192 -8.10 -33.52 12.67
C LYS A 192 -7.77 -34.25 13.98
N ARG A 193 -8.05 -33.64 15.14
CA ARG A 193 -7.75 -34.18 16.49
C ARG A 193 -6.30 -34.62 16.68
N LYS A 194 -5.34 -33.90 16.04
CA LYS A 194 -3.92 -34.23 16.12
C LYS A 194 -3.33 -34.02 17.51
N TYR A 195 -3.94 -33.15 18.33
CA TYR A 195 -3.59 -32.96 19.74
C TYR A 195 -3.75 -34.22 20.61
N LYS A 196 -4.52 -35.23 20.15
CA LYS A 196 -4.68 -36.52 20.81
C LYS A 196 -3.57 -37.52 20.49
N LEU A 197 -2.64 -37.16 19.61
CA LEU A 197 -1.52 -38.04 19.26
C LEU A 197 -0.54 -38.14 20.43
N PRO A 198 0.15 -39.29 20.60
CA PRO A 198 1.29 -39.40 21.50
C PRO A 198 2.35 -38.33 21.16
N PHE A 199 3.03 -37.79 22.18
CA PHE A 199 3.98 -36.66 22.05
C PHE A 199 4.96 -36.82 20.87
N ARG A 200 5.57 -37.99 20.73
CA ARG A 200 6.49 -38.29 19.62
C ARG A 200 5.85 -38.12 18.24
N LYS A 201 4.61 -38.63 18.05
CA LYS A 201 3.87 -38.50 16.77
C LYS A 201 3.38 -37.07 16.55
N PHE A 202 2.98 -36.38 17.62
CA PHE A 202 2.61 -34.96 17.59
C PHE A 202 3.79 -34.10 17.16
N PHE A 203 4.98 -34.32 17.76
CA PHE A 203 6.20 -33.58 17.40
C PHE A 203 6.58 -33.77 15.91
N TRP A 204 6.52 -35.00 15.38
CA TRP A 204 6.79 -35.25 13.97
C TRP A 204 5.77 -34.61 13.02
N TYR A 205 4.52 -34.46 13.45
CA TYR A 205 3.50 -33.76 12.71
C TYR A 205 3.73 -32.24 12.73
N PHE A 206 4.15 -31.69 13.85
CA PHE A 206 4.32 -30.26 14.11
C PHE A 206 5.63 -29.72 13.54
N ARG A 207 6.70 -30.51 13.56
CA ARG A 207 8.06 -30.11 13.13
C ARG A 207 8.13 -29.40 11.78
N PRO A 208 7.53 -29.88 10.66
CA PRO A 208 7.62 -29.19 9.37
C PRO A 208 7.02 -27.79 9.41
N PHE A 209 5.93 -27.63 10.15
CA PHE A 209 5.30 -26.31 10.32
C PHE A 209 6.23 -25.36 11.07
N VAL A 210 6.79 -25.79 12.19
CA VAL A 210 7.71 -24.95 12.98
C VAL A 210 8.93 -24.55 12.17
N LEU A 211 9.52 -25.48 11.42
CA LEU A 211 10.69 -25.18 10.59
C LEU A 211 10.39 -24.15 9.51
N VAL A 212 9.26 -24.29 8.80
CA VAL A 212 8.85 -23.32 7.78
C VAL A 212 8.49 -21.98 8.43
N PHE A 213 7.78 -22.00 9.55
CA PHE A 213 7.43 -20.79 10.30
C PHE A 213 8.68 -20.02 10.74
N VAL A 214 9.61 -20.69 11.42
CA VAL A 214 10.86 -20.06 11.89
C VAL A 214 11.67 -19.54 10.71
N PHE A 215 11.77 -20.30 9.62
CA PHE A 215 12.48 -19.86 8.42
C PHE A 215 11.85 -18.58 7.84
N ILE A 216 10.54 -18.55 7.65
CA ILE A 216 9.83 -17.38 7.10
C ILE A 216 10.01 -16.15 8.02
N VAL A 217 9.89 -16.34 9.35
CA VAL A 217 10.06 -15.23 10.31
C VAL A 217 11.49 -14.70 10.29
N LEU A 218 12.49 -15.58 10.30
CA LEU A 218 13.89 -15.17 10.25
C LEU A 218 14.21 -14.41 8.97
N VAL A 219 13.71 -14.87 7.82
CA VAL A 219 13.94 -14.20 6.54
C VAL A 219 13.21 -12.86 6.49
N GLY A 220 11.91 -12.82 6.82
CA GLY A 220 11.12 -11.59 6.76
C GLY A 220 11.65 -10.51 7.71
N CYS A 221 11.84 -10.85 9.00
CA CYS A 221 12.37 -9.90 9.98
C CYS A 221 13.84 -9.54 9.71
N GLY A 222 14.64 -10.48 9.20
CA GLY A 222 16.04 -10.22 8.87
C GLY A 222 16.22 -9.24 7.71
N LEU A 223 15.40 -9.36 6.67
CA LEU A 223 15.43 -8.44 5.53
C LEU A 223 14.89 -7.04 5.90
N GLU A 224 13.89 -6.98 6.77
CA GLU A 224 13.40 -5.71 7.29
C GLU A 224 14.43 -5.03 8.21
N TYR A 225 15.07 -5.79 9.07
CA TYR A 225 16.17 -5.28 9.88
C TYR A 225 17.33 -4.76 9.02
N TYR A 226 17.63 -5.43 7.89
CA TYR A 226 18.61 -4.93 6.92
C TYR A 226 18.17 -3.58 6.34
N SER A 227 16.93 -3.44 5.89
CA SER A 227 16.38 -2.17 5.39
C SER A 227 16.49 -1.06 6.44
N TYR A 228 16.07 -1.33 7.66
CA TYR A 228 16.21 -0.41 8.79
C TYR A 228 17.68 0.00 9.02
N SER A 229 18.61 -0.96 8.95
CA SER A 229 20.04 -0.70 9.14
C SER A 229 20.62 0.18 8.05
N VAL A 230 20.18 0.01 6.80
CA VAL A 230 20.62 0.84 5.67
C VAL A 230 20.04 2.26 5.80
N ASN A 231 18.77 2.39 6.13
CA ASN A 231 18.12 3.69 6.34
C ASN A 231 18.79 4.49 7.47
N ASN A 232 19.39 3.83 8.44
CA ASN A 232 20.10 4.45 9.56
C ASN A 232 21.63 4.40 9.43
N ALA A 233 22.18 4.12 8.25
CA ALA A 233 23.62 3.93 8.07
C ALA A 233 24.44 5.21 8.21
N ASN A 234 23.86 6.37 7.92
CA ASN A 234 24.51 7.67 8.09
C ASN A 234 23.51 8.71 8.64
N ALA A 235 23.99 9.88 9.06
CA ALA A 235 23.17 10.88 9.70
C ALA A 235 22.06 11.42 8.80
N GLU A 236 22.35 11.65 7.52
CA GLU A 236 21.39 12.20 6.55
C GLU A 236 20.25 11.23 6.27
N THR A 237 20.56 9.96 5.96
CA THR A 237 19.52 8.94 5.70
C THR A 237 18.72 8.61 6.95
N SER A 238 19.36 8.63 8.11
CA SER A 238 18.70 8.41 9.41
C SER A 238 17.72 9.54 9.74
N GLU A 239 18.08 10.79 9.47
CA GLU A 239 17.21 11.94 9.67
C GLU A 239 16.03 11.92 8.71
N LEU A 240 16.27 11.61 7.42
CA LEU A 240 15.23 11.42 6.41
C LEU A 240 14.23 10.35 6.83
N TYR A 241 14.71 9.18 7.24
CA TYR A 241 13.88 8.09 7.71
C TYR A 241 13.08 8.47 8.95
N ARG A 242 13.72 9.13 9.93
CA ARG A 242 13.07 9.59 11.16
C ARG A 242 11.98 10.60 10.87
N TYR A 243 12.25 11.57 9.96
CA TYR A 243 11.26 12.55 9.54
C TYR A 243 10.04 11.86 8.92
N SER A 244 10.22 10.94 7.96
CA SER A 244 9.12 10.26 7.31
C SER A 244 8.24 9.47 8.30
N VAL A 245 8.88 8.75 9.25
CA VAL A 245 8.15 8.03 10.32
C VAL A 245 7.33 8.97 11.20
N LEU A 246 7.83 10.16 11.48
CA LEU A 246 7.14 11.13 12.34
C LEU A 246 6.05 11.88 11.56
N ALA A 247 6.29 12.23 10.31
CA ALA A 247 5.31 12.88 9.45
C ALA A 247 4.07 12.00 9.30
N ASP A 248 4.22 10.72 8.98
CA ASP A 248 3.10 9.77 8.91
C ASP A 248 2.28 9.75 10.21
N LYS A 249 2.94 9.84 11.37
CA LYS A 249 2.25 9.81 12.66
C LYS A 249 1.52 11.11 13.00
N THR A 250 2.02 12.24 12.52
CA THR A 250 1.45 13.55 12.83
C THR A 250 0.35 13.95 11.86
N ASP A 251 0.43 13.54 10.59
CA ASP A 251 -0.57 13.87 9.57
C ASP A 251 -1.94 13.23 9.83
N ASP A 252 -1.96 12.10 10.52
CA ASP A 252 -3.19 11.35 10.85
C ASP A 252 -4.01 11.98 11.98
N ASN A 253 -3.41 12.90 12.75
CA ASN A 253 -4.05 13.54 13.90
C ASN A 253 -4.11 15.05 13.73
N ALA A 254 -5.15 15.67 14.31
CA ALA A 254 -5.20 17.12 14.34
C ALA A 254 -3.97 17.70 15.05
N PHE A 255 -3.34 18.70 14.44
CA PHE A 255 -2.23 19.40 15.07
C PHE A 255 -2.68 20.10 16.36
N PRO A 256 -1.90 20.01 17.46
CA PRO A 256 -2.24 20.63 18.72
C PRO A 256 -2.31 22.16 18.59
N ASN A 257 -3.10 22.80 19.44
CA ASN A 257 -3.21 24.26 19.42
C ASN A 257 -1.93 24.89 19.96
N TYR A 258 -1.32 25.80 19.21
CA TYR A 258 -0.05 26.46 19.60
C TYR A 258 -0.11 27.14 20.96
N SER A 259 -1.22 27.85 21.25
CA SER A 259 -1.38 28.59 22.53
C SER A 259 -1.34 27.70 23.77
N ASP A 260 -1.80 26.45 23.65
CA ASP A 260 -1.92 25.53 24.77
C ASP A 260 -0.59 24.82 25.05
N HIS A 261 0.33 24.79 24.07
CA HIS A 261 1.64 24.10 24.11
C HIS A 261 2.82 25.03 23.81
N PHE A 262 2.65 26.34 23.98
CA PHE A 262 3.66 27.35 23.66
C PHE A 262 5.04 27.04 24.25
N GLU A 263 5.12 26.72 25.55
CA GLU A 263 6.40 26.46 26.23
C GLU A 263 7.10 25.22 25.65
N GLU A 264 6.33 24.17 25.34
CA GLU A 264 6.87 22.94 24.80
C GLU A 264 7.36 23.13 23.36
N LEU A 265 6.60 23.82 22.53
CA LEU A 265 6.95 24.08 21.13
C LEU A 265 8.13 25.07 21.02
N ASN A 266 8.17 26.07 21.89
CA ASN A 266 9.28 26.99 21.98
C ASN A 266 10.60 26.30 22.39
N SER A 267 10.52 25.27 23.24
CA SER A 267 11.70 24.49 23.64
C SER A 267 12.41 23.76 22.50
N VAL A 268 11.73 23.55 21.37
CA VAL A 268 12.25 22.90 20.15
C VAL A 268 12.47 23.88 18.99
N GLY A 269 12.31 25.18 19.24
CA GLY A 269 12.65 26.24 18.29
C GLY A 269 11.49 26.86 17.52
N ILE A 270 10.25 26.47 17.78
CA ILE A 270 9.06 27.14 17.24
C ILE A 270 8.69 28.30 18.16
N ASN A 271 9.11 29.51 17.81
CA ASN A 271 9.08 30.67 18.68
C ASN A 271 7.81 31.54 18.54
N SER A 272 7.00 31.29 17.53
CA SER A 272 5.79 32.09 17.26
C SER A 272 4.68 31.25 16.63
N ALA A 273 3.44 31.75 16.76
CA ALA A 273 2.30 31.16 16.09
C ALA A 273 2.44 31.14 14.56
N ASN A 274 3.13 32.13 14.00
CA ASN A 274 3.39 32.21 12.56
C ASN A 274 4.35 31.10 12.09
N GLU A 275 5.40 30.81 12.88
CA GLU A 275 6.30 29.70 12.59
C GLU A 275 5.57 28.36 12.72
N TYR A 276 4.70 28.24 13.73
CA TYR A 276 3.88 27.05 13.89
C TYR A 276 2.92 26.83 12.73
N GLU A 277 2.30 27.89 12.18
CA GLU A 277 1.45 27.81 11.00
C GLU A 277 2.23 27.27 9.79
N LEU A 278 3.45 27.81 9.53
CA LEU A 278 4.32 27.29 8.48
C LEU A 278 4.70 25.82 8.71
N PHE A 279 4.98 25.45 9.96
CA PHE A 279 5.28 24.06 10.32
C PHE A 279 4.11 23.13 10.02
N VAL A 280 2.87 23.52 10.37
CA VAL A 280 1.64 22.78 10.06
C VAL A 280 1.39 22.69 8.56
N ASP A 281 1.73 23.73 7.81
CA ASP A 281 1.68 23.75 6.34
C ASP A 281 2.72 22.82 5.68
N GLY A 282 3.67 22.28 6.46
CA GLY A 282 4.67 21.32 5.99
C GLY A 282 6.02 21.94 5.59
N TYR A 283 6.28 23.17 5.99
CA TYR A 283 7.62 23.77 5.82
C TYR A 283 8.64 23.07 6.70
N TYR A 284 9.82 22.81 6.12
CA TYR A 284 10.95 22.21 6.83
C TYR A 284 12.18 23.11 6.72
N ASP A 285 12.74 23.49 7.86
CA ASP A 285 14.00 24.23 7.96
C ASP A 285 14.82 23.72 9.16
N GLU A 286 15.80 22.91 8.85
CA GLU A 286 16.64 22.24 9.86
C GLU A 286 17.32 23.24 10.81
N ASN A 287 17.68 24.43 10.30
CA ASN A 287 18.44 25.42 11.04
C ASN A 287 17.60 26.30 11.97
N ASN A 288 16.28 26.39 11.73
CA ASN A 288 15.43 27.41 12.33
C ASN A 288 14.16 26.85 13.02
N GLY A 289 14.23 25.65 13.58
CA GLY A 289 13.16 25.09 14.42
C GLY A 289 12.03 24.37 13.68
N LEU A 290 11.90 24.54 12.37
CA LEU A 290 10.93 23.76 11.55
C LEU A 290 11.56 22.42 11.15
N ASN A 291 11.82 21.56 12.11
CA ASN A 291 12.66 20.38 11.92
C ASN A 291 12.06 19.12 12.57
N THR A 292 12.76 18.02 12.43
CA THR A 292 12.34 16.71 12.97
C THR A 292 12.16 16.73 14.50
N ALA A 293 12.90 17.55 15.24
CA ALA A 293 12.70 17.65 16.69
C ALA A 293 11.37 18.30 17.07
N ALA A 294 10.93 19.29 16.28
CA ALA A 294 9.61 19.89 16.42
C ALA A 294 8.50 18.87 16.09
N LEU A 295 8.70 18.09 15.03
CA LEU A 295 7.75 17.05 14.62
C LEU A 295 7.62 15.95 15.69
N GLU A 296 8.74 15.52 16.29
CA GLU A 296 8.73 14.58 17.41
C GLU A 296 7.98 15.13 18.62
N LYS A 297 8.17 16.40 18.91
CA LYS A 297 7.46 17.08 20.00
C LYS A 297 5.95 17.14 19.77
N VAL A 298 5.55 17.47 18.56
CA VAL A 298 4.12 17.48 18.15
C VAL A 298 3.53 16.08 18.26
N ALA A 299 4.22 15.05 17.76
CA ALA A 299 3.77 13.66 17.89
C ALA A 299 3.61 13.22 19.37
N ASP A 300 4.51 13.65 20.25
CA ASP A 300 4.40 13.38 21.69
C ASP A 300 3.20 14.08 22.33
N ILE A 301 2.89 15.32 21.94
CA ILE A 301 1.73 16.06 22.40
C ILE A 301 0.45 15.35 21.93
N GLN A 302 0.34 15.07 20.63
CA GLN A 302 -0.80 14.36 20.05
C GLN A 302 -1.06 13.02 20.74
N LYS A 303 -0.02 12.25 21.04
CA LYS A 303 -0.13 10.97 21.75
C LYS A 303 -0.66 11.13 23.18
N ARG A 304 -0.33 12.24 23.84
CA ARG A 304 -0.85 12.54 25.20
C ARG A 304 -2.31 13.00 25.18
N GLU A 305 -2.69 13.79 24.17
CA GLU A 305 -4.02 14.32 24.01
C GLU A 305 -4.99 13.26 23.48
N ASN A 306 -4.53 12.42 22.56
CA ASN A 306 -5.31 11.37 21.91
C ASN A 306 -4.73 9.99 22.24
N PRO A 307 -4.85 9.50 23.50
CA PRO A 307 -4.35 8.17 23.84
C PRO A 307 -5.17 7.10 23.11
N TYR A 308 -4.48 6.06 22.62
CA TYR A 308 -5.17 4.95 21.97
C TYR A 308 -6.29 4.38 22.85
N ASN A 309 -7.51 4.38 22.33
CA ASN A 309 -8.65 3.77 22.95
C ASN A 309 -9.21 2.65 22.07
N PHE A 310 -9.16 1.41 22.58
CA PHE A 310 -9.65 0.24 21.86
C PHE A 310 -11.12 0.35 21.46
N PHE A 311 -11.98 0.89 22.34
CA PHE A 311 -13.42 0.98 22.05
C PHE A 311 -13.73 2.03 21.00
N ASP A 312 -13.02 3.16 21.00
CA ASP A 312 -13.19 4.22 20.01
C ASP A 312 -12.74 3.73 18.63
N ASN A 313 -11.59 3.04 18.55
CA ASN A 313 -11.11 2.43 17.32
C ASN A 313 -12.04 1.33 16.80
N ALA A 314 -12.58 0.49 17.68
CA ALA A 314 -13.56 -0.52 17.27
C ALA A 314 -14.86 0.16 16.78
N SER A 315 -15.34 1.20 17.46
CA SER A 315 -16.52 1.97 17.04
C SER A 315 -16.31 2.62 15.68
N ALA A 316 -15.14 3.23 15.46
CA ALA A 316 -14.79 3.82 14.17
C ALA A 316 -14.73 2.77 13.06
N LEU A 317 -14.12 1.60 13.30
CA LEU A 317 -14.11 0.48 12.35
C LEU A 317 -15.52 0.02 11.97
N PHE A 318 -16.44 -0.06 12.94
CA PHE A 318 -17.84 -0.37 12.65
C PHE A 318 -18.56 0.74 11.90
N SER A 319 -18.27 2.01 12.21
CA SER A 319 -18.83 3.16 11.50
C SER A 319 -18.40 3.18 10.04
N ASP A 320 -17.12 2.94 9.77
CA ASP A 320 -16.57 2.86 8.40
C ASP A 320 -17.21 1.70 7.63
N ALA A 321 -17.26 0.50 8.24
CA ALA A 321 -17.95 -0.65 7.65
C ALA A 321 -19.42 -0.38 7.37
N TRP A 322 -20.10 0.36 8.25
CA TRP A 322 -21.50 0.77 8.07
C TRP A 322 -21.65 1.78 6.92
N GLY A 323 -20.71 2.72 6.79
CA GLY A 323 -20.65 3.64 5.64
C GLY A 323 -20.58 2.90 4.30
N HIS A 324 -19.71 1.87 4.20
CA HIS A 324 -19.62 1.01 3.02
C HIS A 324 -20.91 0.22 2.74
N ILE A 325 -21.62 -0.23 3.80
CA ILE A 325 -22.92 -0.89 3.66
C ILE A 325 -23.98 0.05 3.08
N ILE A 326 -24.04 1.29 3.56
CA ILE A 326 -25.01 2.28 3.09
C ILE A 326 -24.74 2.70 1.65
N ASN A 327 -23.47 2.88 1.29
CA ASN A 327 -23.05 3.34 -0.04
C ASN A 327 -23.08 2.24 -1.11
N PHE A 328 -23.38 0.99 -0.74
CA PHE A 328 -23.43 -0.16 -1.66
C PHE A 328 -22.15 -0.31 -2.50
N ASP A 329 -21.01 -0.07 -1.90
CA ASP A 329 -19.74 -0.17 -2.60
C ASP A 329 -19.21 -1.61 -2.72
N SER A 330 -18.05 -1.77 -3.35
CA SER A 330 -17.40 -3.06 -3.59
C SER A 330 -17.06 -3.82 -2.30
N TYR A 331 -16.83 -3.12 -1.20
CA TYR A 331 -16.56 -3.74 0.11
C TYR A 331 -17.77 -4.47 0.66
N LEU A 332 -18.97 -3.89 0.55
CA LEU A 332 -20.21 -4.57 0.92
C LEU A 332 -20.39 -5.84 0.10
N ILE A 333 -20.16 -5.75 -1.21
CA ILE A 333 -20.32 -6.89 -2.11
C ILE A 333 -19.32 -7.99 -1.74
N ALA A 334 -18.04 -7.64 -1.51
CA ALA A 334 -17.03 -8.58 -1.08
C ALA A 334 -17.41 -9.24 0.26
N PHE A 335 -17.88 -8.47 1.22
CA PHE A 335 -18.35 -8.96 2.51
C PHE A 335 -19.52 -9.93 2.39
N ALA A 336 -20.54 -9.58 1.60
CA ALA A 336 -21.70 -10.43 1.34
C ALA A 336 -21.30 -11.75 0.66
N VAL A 337 -20.36 -11.71 -0.30
CA VAL A 337 -19.83 -12.91 -0.94
C VAL A 337 -19.06 -13.78 0.06
N ILE A 338 -18.27 -13.17 0.94
CA ILE A 338 -17.56 -13.90 2.01
C ILE A 338 -18.57 -14.63 2.91
N LEU A 339 -19.63 -13.95 3.33
CA LEU A 339 -20.70 -14.56 4.11
C LEU A 339 -21.36 -15.74 3.37
N ALA A 340 -21.65 -15.57 2.08
CA ALA A 340 -22.22 -16.64 1.25
C ALA A 340 -21.28 -17.86 1.16
N VAL A 341 -19.95 -17.63 0.95
CA VAL A 341 -18.94 -18.69 0.95
C VAL A 341 -18.88 -19.40 2.31
N MET A 342 -18.97 -18.63 3.42
CA MET A 342 -18.99 -19.19 4.76
C MET A 342 -20.24 -20.05 5.01
N VAL A 343 -21.41 -19.62 4.57
CA VAL A 343 -22.65 -20.40 4.65
C VAL A 343 -22.51 -21.70 3.87
N VAL A 344 -21.99 -21.66 2.64
CA VAL A 344 -21.70 -22.86 1.86
C VAL A 344 -20.71 -23.77 2.61
N PHE A 345 -19.66 -23.19 3.19
CA PHE A 345 -18.66 -23.93 3.94
C PHE A 345 -19.29 -24.68 5.12
N VAL A 346 -20.06 -24.00 5.94
CA VAL A 346 -20.69 -24.58 7.14
C VAL A 346 -21.70 -25.67 6.76
N THR A 347 -22.43 -25.50 5.63
CA THR A 347 -23.45 -26.49 5.20
C THR A 347 -22.85 -27.73 4.56
N VAL A 348 -21.70 -27.60 3.87
CA VAL A 348 -21.08 -28.71 3.12
C VAL A 348 -20.05 -29.49 3.98
N GLN A 349 -19.41 -28.81 4.94
CA GLN A 349 -18.34 -29.41 5.73
C GLN A 349 -18.84 -30.19 6.95
N LYS A 350 -18.05 -31.16 7.42
CA LYS A 350 -18.32 -31.85 8.68
C LYS A 350 -18.32 -30.85 9.85
N LYS A 351 -19.20 -31.02 10.84
CA LYS A 351 -19.33 -30.13 12.01
C LYS A 351 -18.01 -29.72 12.66
N ARG A 352 -17.02 -30.65 12.66
CA ARG A 352 -15.67 -30.37 13.22
C ARG A 352 -14.83 -29.37 12.45
N PHE A 353 -15.21 -28.97 11.22
CA PHE A 353 -14.56 -27.97 10.42
C PHE A 353 -15.37 -26.67 10.36
N ALA A 354 -16.62 -26.68 10.81
CA ALA A 354 -17.54 -25.57 10.69
C ALA A 354 -17.09 -24.30 11.47
N PHE A 355 -16.14 -24.43 12.41
CA PHE A 355 -15.61 -23.29 13.16
C PHE A 355 -14.55 -22.48 12.39
N PHE A 356 -13.96 -23.00 11.32
CA PHE A 356 -12.93 -22.28 10.55
C PHE A 356 -13.36 -20.89 10.08
N PRO A 357 -14.55 -20.69 9.46
CA PRO A 357 -14.99 -19.39 9.05
C PRO A 357 -15.06 -18.38 10.21
N ALA A 358 -15.63 -18.79 11.35
CA ALA A 358 -15.71 -17.94 12.53
C ALA A 358 -14.33 -17.58 13.08
N LEU A 359 -13.39 -18.54 13.06
CA LEU A 359 -12.02 -18.31 13.49
C LEU A 359 -11.28 -17.31 12.58
N TYR A 360 -11.42 -17.45 11.25
CA TYR A 360 -10.83 -16.49 10.31
C TYR A 360 -11.47 -15.11 10.42
N PHE A 361 -12.76 -15.06 10.71
CA PHE A 361 -13.44 -13.79 10.93
C PHE A 361 -12.92 -13.08 12.20
N ALA A 362 -12.74 -13.83 13.28
CA ALA A 362 -12.17 -13.29 14.52
C ALA A 362 -10.73 -12.78 14.33
N VAL A 363 -9.90 -13.56 13.61
CA VAL A 363 -8.53 -13.14 13.28
C VAL A 363 -8.53 -11.95 12.32
N GLY A 364 -9.44 -11.95 11.34
CA GLY A 364 -9.62 -10.81 10.44
C GLY A 364 -10.02 -9.53 11.18
N PHE A 365 -10.95 -9.61 12.14
CA PHE A 365 -11.31 -8.48 12.99
C PHE A 365 -10.11 -7.98 13.80
N ALA A 366 -9.37 -8.89 14.45
CA ALA A 366 -8.15 -8.54 15.17
C ALA A 366 -7.09 -7.91 14.26
N ALA A 367 -6.98 -8.41 13.02
CA ALA A 367 -6.09 -7.86 11.99
C ALA A 367 -6.51 -6.43 11.58
N CYS A 368 -7.81 -6.17 11.39
CA CYS A 368 -8.32 -4.83 11.11
C CYS A 368 -7.98 -3.86 12.25
N MET A 369 -8.18 -4.28 13.50
CA MET A 369 -7.81 -3.47 14.66
C MET A 369 -6.30 -3.21 14.75
N TYR A 370 -5.48 -4.23 14.43
CA TYR A 370 -4.02 -4.08 14.40
C TYR A 370 -3.57 -3.12 13.29
N VAL A 371 -4.09 -3.28 12.08
CA VAL A 371 -3.72 -2.46 10.93
C VAL A 371 -4.15 -1.01 11.18
N ARG A 372 -5.35 -0.78 11.70
CA ARG A 372 -5.81 0.56 12.07
C ARG A 372 -4.91 1.22 13.14
N TYR A 373 -4.47 0.45 14.14
CA TYR A 373 -3.51 0.94 15.14
C TYR A 373 -2.12 1.23 14.59
N ALA A 374 -1.64 0.36 13.70
CA ALA A 374 -0.25 0.39 13.24
C ALA A 374 -0.03 1.28 12.01
N MET A 375 -1.08 1.54 11.22
CA MET A 375 -0.99 2.23 9.94
C MET A 375 -1.93 3.44 9.85
N ASP A 376 -2.76 3.65 10.87
CA ASP A 376 -3.85 4.64 10.92
C ASP A 376 -4.67 4.74 9.62
N SER A 377 -4.89 3.59 9.01
CA SER A 377 -5.27 3.50 7.62
C SER A 377 -6.77 3.49 7.42
N SER A 378 -7.15 4.09 6.32
CA SER A 378 -8.49 4.10 5.74
C SER A 378 -9.07 2.69 5.46
N ALA A 379 -10.34 2.65 5.08
CA ALA A 379 -11.08 1.45 4.68
C ALA A 379 -10.39 0.55 3.64
N TYR A 380 -9.48 1.09 2.82
CA TYR A 380 -8.78 0.37 1.75
C TYR A 380 -7.93 -0.80 2.25
N THR A 381 -7.36 -0.69 3.44
CA THR A 381 -6.58 -1.75 4.06
C THR A 381 -7.42 -2.95 4.48
N MET A 382 -8.70 -2.77 4.80
CA MET A 382 -9.61 -3.87 5.10
C MET A 382 -9.78 -4.84 3.90
N TYR A 383 -9.64 -4.34 2.66
CA TYR A 383 -9.83 -5.15 1.46
C TYR A 383 -8.83 -6.31 1.37
N GLY A 384 -7.57 -6.05 1.71
CA GLY A 384 -6.54 -7.10 1.80
C GLY A 384 -6.85 -8.15 2.87
N ILE A 385 -7.44 -7.75 4.01
CA ILE A 385 -7.84 -8.68 5.06
C ILE A 385 -9.05 -9.52 4.62
N LEU A 386 -10.02 -8.94 3.92
CA LEU A 386 -11.14 -9.69 3.34
C LEU A 386 -10.65 -10.75 2.34
N LEU A 387 -9.66 -10.41 1.51
CA LEU A 387 -9.01 -11.35 0.59
C LEU A 387 -8.36 -12.52 1.36
N MET A 388 -7.68 -12.26 2.49
CA MET A 388 -7.12 -13.30 3.33
C MET A 388 -8.21 -14.21 3.91
N ILE A 389 -9.27 -13.63 4.49
CA ILE A 389 -10.39 -14.39 5.08
C ILE A 389 -10.98 -15.35 4.06
N ILE A 390 -11.33 -14.89 2.87
CA ILE A 390 -11.96 -15.73 1.85
C ILE A 390 -11.00 -16.80 1.30
N SER A 391 -9.75 -16.42 1.06
CA SER A 391 -8.75 -17.34 0.49
C SER A 391 -8.42 -18.49 1.44
N PHE A 392 -8.21 -18.20 2.73
CA PHE A 392 -7.98 -19.21 3.76
C PHE A 392 -9.24 -20.04 4.04
N THR A 393 -10.44 -19.43 4.00
CA THR A 393 -11.70 -20.18 4.09
C THR A 393 -11.84 -21.15 2.92
N MET A 394 -11.63 -20.69 1.68
CA MET A 394 -11.66 -21.55 0.49
C MET A 394 -10.62 -22.66 0.56
N TYR A 395 -9.40 -22.33 1.01
CA TYR A 395 -8.36 -23.34 1.19
C TYR A 395 -8.72 -24.36 2.27
N SER A 396 -9.51 -24.01 3.27
CA SER A 396 -9.92 -24.92 4.35
C SER A 396 -10.96 -25.96 3.92
N PHE A 397 -11.62 -25.81 2.77
CA PHE A 397 -12.55 -26.83 2.27
C PHE A 397 -11.87 -28.20 2.17
N ASP A 398 -12.54 -29.25 2.65
CA ASP A 398 -12.10 -30.63 2.53
C ASP A 398 -13.14 -31.46 1.78
N PHE A 399 -12.94 -31.63 0.48
CA PHE A 399 -13.80 -32.44 -0.38
C PHE A 399 -13.46 -33.93 -0.37
N GLY A 400 -12.36 -34.34 0.29
CA GLY A 400 -11.90 -35.72 0.33
C GLY A 400 -12.79 -36.66 1.14
N HIS A 401 -13.71 -36.14 1.92
CA HIS A 401 -14.67 -36.90 2.73
C HIS A 401 -16.07 -36.97 2.11
N LEU A 402 -16.29 -36.31 0.98
CA LEU A 402 -17.51 -36.45 0.19
C LEU A 402 -17.39 -37.74 -0.67
N ARG A 403 -17.30 -38.91 -0.04
CA ARG A 403 -17.52 -40.18 -0.74
C ARG A 403 -18.94 -40.19 -1.28
N LYS A 404 -19.17 -40.87 -2.44
CA LYS A 404 -20.48 -40.94 -3.08
C LYS A 404 -21.62 -41.32 -2.12
N ASP A 405 -21.32 -42.10 -1.08
CA ASP A 405 -22.27 -42.56 -0.08
C ASP A 405 -22.66 -41.50 0.97
N GLU A 406 -21.85 -40.46 1.18
CA GLU A 406 -22.18 -39.35 2.11
C GLU A 406 -22.93 -38.19 1.42
N TYR A 407 -22.96 -38.14 0.07
CA TYR A 407 -23.79 -37.19 -0.68
C TYR A 407 -25.31 -37.46 -0.52
N ILE A 408 -25.70 -38.67 -0.14
CA ILE A 408 -27.10 -39.08 0.01
C ILE A 408 -27.74 -38.47 1.26
N ASN A 409 -26.94 -37.97 2.22
CA ASN A 409 -27.43 -37.40 3.48
C ASN A 409 -27.44 -35.88 3.54
N ILE A 410 -27.17 -35.18 2.44
CA ILE A 410 -27.44 -33.73 2.37
C ILE A 410 -28.96 -33.61 2.28
N THR A 411 -29.59 -33.11 3.32
CA THR A 411 -31.03 -32.87 3.37
C THR A 411 -31.42 -31.93 2.23
N ASP A 412 -32.66 -32.05 1.70
CA ASP A 412 -33.15 -31.15 0.67
C ASP A 412 -33.05 -29.67 1.07
N LYS A 413 -33.14 -29.39 2.37
CA LYS A 413 -32.90 -28.06 2.94
C LYS A 413 -31.48 -27.58 2.73
N SER A 414 -30.45 -28.43 2.95
CA SER A 414 -29.05 -28.08 2.71
C SER A 414 -28.75 -27.85 1.24
N ARG A 415 -29.36 -28.64 0.34
CA ARG A 415 -29.23 -28.44 -1.13
C ARG A 415 -29.81 -27.10 -1.57
N LYS A 416 -31.01 -26.76 -1.06
CA LYS A 416 -31.63 -25.44 -1.35
C LYS A 416 -30.78 -24.30 -0.83
N THR A 417 -30.25 -24.41 0.40
CA THR A 417 -29.36 -23.37 0.98
C THR A 417 -28.10 -23.18 0.14
N VAL A 418 -27.43 -24.26 -0.26
CA VAL A 418 -26.24 -24.17 -1.13
C VAL A 418 -26.60 -23.56 -2.48
N LEU A 419 -27.70 -23.97 -3.10
CA LEU A 419 -28.15 -23.42 -4.39
C LEU A 419 -28.44 -21.93 -4.29
N ILE A 420 -29.16 -21.49 -3.26
CA ILE A 420 -29.47 -20.08 -3.02
C ILE A 420 -28.16 -19.30 -2.82
N SER A 421 -27.24 -19.79 -1.99
CA SER A 421 -25.95 -19.14 -1.74
C SER A 421 -25.10 -19.01 -3.01
N VAL A 422 -25.11 -20.03 -3.89
CA VAL A 422 -24.42 -19.97 -5.19
C VAL A 422 -25.07 -18.96 -6.12
N ILE A 423 -26.41 -18.89 -6.17
CA ILE A 423 -27.13 -17.89 -6.96
C ILE A 423 -26.81 -16.48 -6.46
N VAL A 424 -26.86 -16.27 -5.14
CA VAL A 424 -26.48 -14.97 -4.52
C VAL A 424 -25.04 -14.62 -4.87
N LEU A 425 -24.11 -15.56 -4.78
CA LEU A 425 -22.71 -15.39 -5.17
C LEU A 425 -22.58 -14.90 -6.62
N VAL A 426 -23.27 -15.55 -7.54
CA VAL A 426 -23.24 -15.19 -8.97
C VAL A 426 -23.81 -13.78 -9.18
N ILE A 427 -24.98 -13.49 -8.59
CA ILE A 427 -25.62 -12.19 -8.72
C ILE A 427 -24.70 -11.08 -8.16
N LEU A 428 -24.20 -11.24 -6.95
CA LEU A 428 -23.30 -10.26 -6.33
C LEU A 428 -22.01 -10.07 -7.12
N SER A 429 -21.45 -11.15 -7.68
CA SER A 429 -20.27 -11.08 -8.53
C SER A 429 -20.54 -10.29 -9.80
N VAL A 430 -21.70 -10.50 -10.45
CA VAL A 430 -22.12 -9.74 -11.62
C VAL A 430 -22.35 -8.27 -11.26
N VAL A 431 -23.02 -8.00 -10.16
CA VAL A 431 -23.23 -6.62 -9.66
C VAL A 431 -21.91 -5.93 -9.40
N ASN A 432 -20.92 -6.61 -8.78
CA ASN A 432 -19.60 -6.06 -8.57
C ASN A 432 -18.89 -5.72 -9.88
N CYS A 433 -18.88 -6.64 -10.84
CA CYS A 433 -18.29 -6.37 -12.15
C CYS A 433 -18.96 -5.17 -12.84
N VAL A 434 -20.29 -5.10 -12.79
CA VAL A 434 -21.06 -4.00 -13.39
C VAL A 434 -20.77 -2.69 -12.69
N SER A 435 -20.72 -2.68 -11.34
CA SER A 435 -20.39 -1.50 -10.55
C SER A 435 -18.99 -0.99 -10.91
N TYR A 436 -17.98 -1.84 -10.93
CA TYR A 436 -16.65 -1.45 -11.37
C TYR A 436 -16.63 -0.91 -12.79
N PHE A 437 -17.33 -1.56 -13.70
CA PHE A 437 -17.37 -1.13 -15.11
C PHE A 437 -18.01 0.26 -15.30
N PHE A 438 -19.00 0.62 -14.49
CA PHE A 438 -19.66 1.93 -14.57
C PHE A 438 -18.99 3.01 -13.70
N HIS A 439 -18.30 2.65 -12.64
CA HIS A 439 -17.59 3.62 -11.79
C HIS A 439 -16.17 3.93 -12.28
N ILE A 440 -15.59 3.07 -13.09
CA ILE A 440 -14.36 3.36 -13.82
C ILE A 440 -14.77 4.22 -15.03
N THR A 441 -15.05 5.49 -14.78
CA THR A 441 -15.04 6.48 -15.84
C THR A 441 -13.66 6.43 -16.47
N PRO A 442 -13.56 6.29 -17.81
CA PRO A 442 -12.27 6.42 -18.45
C PRO A 442 -11.71 7.78 -18.09
N VAL A 443 -10.73 7.77 -17.21
CA VAL A 443 -9.99 8.97 -16.89
C VAL A 443 -9.29 9.35 -18.18
N SER A 444 -9.68 10.49 -18.76
CA SER A 444 -9.01 11.02 -19.92
C SER A 444 -7.64 11.50 -19.49
N TYR A 445 -6.62 10.67 -19.69
CA TYR A 445 -5.21 11.07 -19.53
C TYR A 445 -4.76 12.06 -20.62
N ASP A 446 -5.64 12.41 -21.55
CA ASP A 446 -5.43 13.42 -22.60
C ASP A 446 -5.57 14.86 -22.09
N LYS A 447 -5.71 15.09 -20.78
CA LYS A 447 -5.58 16.44 -20.23
C LYS A 447 -4.16 16.90 -20.54
N LYS A 448 -4.04 17.86 -21.46
CA LYS A 448 -2.77 18.54 -21.70
C LYS A 448 -2.24 19.05 -20.36
N PRO A 449 -0.93 18.95 -20.11
CA PRO A 449 -0.31 19.56 -18.94
C PRO A 449 -0.85 20.99 -18.79
N SER A 450 -1.05 21.44 -17.56
CA SER A 450 -1.47 22.83 -17.34
C SER A 450 -0.46 23.78 -17.99
N ASP A 451 -0.89 24.99 -18.33
CA ASP A 451 0.03 25.98 -18.89
C ASP A 451 1.25 26.21 -17.98
N LEU A 452 1.07 26.02 -16.66
CA LEU A 452 2.16 26.08 -15.68
C LEU A 452 3.20 24.98 -15.92
N TYR A 453 2.80 23.72 -16.13
CA TYR A 453 3.72 22.62 -16.44
C TYR A 453 4.47 22.88 -17.75
N THR A 454 3.75 23.36 -18.75
CA THR A 454 4.35 23.73 -20.03
C THR A 454 5.37 24.85 -19.89
N GLU A 455 5.15 25.79 -18.98
CA GLU A 455 6.10 26.87 -18.71
C GLU A 455 7.34 26.38 -17.99
N VAL A 456 7.17 25.52 -16.97
CA VAL A 456 8.27 24.89 -16.24
C VAL A 456 9.16 24.07 -17.18
N ASP A 457 8.56 23.28 -18.07
CA ASP A 457 9.28 22.47 -19.07
C ASP A 457 10.02 23.31 -20.12
N ARG A 458 9.49 24.48 -20.47
CA ARG A 458 10.12 25.39 -21.44
C ARG A 458 11.38 26.05 -20.91
N HIS A 459 11.54 26.08 -19.60
CA HIS A 459 12.63 26.77 -18.91
C HIS A 459 13.44 25.83 -18.03
N PRO A 460 14.11 24.80 -18.61
CA PRO A 460 14.88 23.82 -17.85
C PRO A 460 16.09 24.44 -17.14
N GLU A 461 16.52 25.64 -17.54
CA GLU A 461 17.57 26.43 -16.88
C GLU A 461 17.12 26.99 -15.53
N ASN A 462 15.82 27.15 -15.31
CA ASN A 462 15.25 27.64 -14.06
C ASN A 462 15.08 26.52 -13.05
N TYR A 463 15.08 26.89 -11.77
CA TYR A 463 14.76 26.00 -10.66
C TYR A 463 13.56 26.54 -9.90
N TYR A 464 12.56 25.71 -9.72
CA TYR A 464 11.29 26.11 -9.13
C TYR A 464 11.11 25.45 -7.77
N VAL A 465 10.75 26.25 -6.77
CA VAL A 465 10.50 25.78 -5.40
C VAL A 465 9.03 25.95 -5.08
N LEU A 466 8.37 24.87 -4.78
CA LEU A 466 6.95 24.84 -4.45
C LEU A 466 6.74 25.15 -2.97
N ASP A 467 5.78 25.99 -2.68
CA ASP A 467 5.16 26.03 -1.37
C ASP A 467 4.54 24.66 -1.02
N PRO A 468 4.66 24.14 0.22
CA PRO A 468 4.20 22.79 0.55
C PRO A 468 2.70 22.56 0.32
N VAL A 469 1.85 23.55 0.64
CA VAL A 469 0.40 23.47 0.40
C VAL A 469 0.12 23.49 -1.10
N THR A 470 0.82 24.36 -1.83
CA THR A 470 0.76 24.45 -3.29
C THR A 470 1.28 23.17 -3.95
N ALA A 471 2.31 22.54 -3.39
CA ALA A 471 2.87 21.29 -3.92
C ALA A 471 1.84 20.15 -3.92
N LYS A 472 1.01 20.04 -2.89
CA LYS A 472 -0.07 19.05 -2.82
C LYS A 472 -1.07 19.19 -3.98
N GLU A 473 -1.31 20.41 -4.44
CA GLU A 473 -2.19 20.67 -5.59
C GLU A 473 -1.46 20.58 -6.93
N TYR A 474 -0.21 21.02 -6.98
CA TYR A 474 0.61 20.98 -8.19
C TYR A 474 0.94 19.54 -8.58
N ILE A 475 1.27 18.69 -7.61
CA ILE A 475 1.58 17.27 -7.82
C ILE A 475 0.44 16.43 -7.21
N SER A 476 -0.79 16.65 -7.69
CA SER A 476 -1.95 15.90 -7.18
C SER A 476 -2.06 14.54 -7.85
N TYR A 477 -2.17 13.49 -7.04
CA TYR A 477 -2.48 12.14 -7.53
C TYR A 477 -3.90 12.02 -8.08
N THR A 478 -4.78 12.98 -7.77
CA THR A 478 -6.18 13.00 -8.26
C THR A 478 -6.33 13.68 -9.60
N ASP A 479 -5.38 14.53 -10.01
CA ASP A 479 -5.49 15.32 -11.24
C ASP A 479 -5.16 14.55 -12.53
N ASN A 480 -4.69 13.32 -12.42
CA ASN A 480 -4.48 12.37 -13.53
C ASN A 480 -3.61 12.89 -14.68
N TYR A 481 -2.68 13.79 -14.44
CA TYR A 481 -1.75 14.27 -15.47
C TYR A 481 -0.73 13.21 -15.86
N ILE A 482 -0.37 12.33 -14.92
CA ILE A 482 0.59 11.26 -15.12
C ILE A 482 -0.18 9.95 -15.10
N HIS A 483 -0.16 9.24 -16.21
CA HIS A 483 -0.73 7.89 -16.23
C HIS A 483 0.09 7.00 -15.27
N PRO A 484 -0.52 6.29 -14.31
CA PRO A 484 0.21 5.51 -13.30
C PRO A 484 1.24 4.53 -13.87
N LEU A 485 0.98 3.96 -15.05
CA LEU A 485 1.85 2.96 -15.67
C LEU A 485 2.71 3.50 -16.83
N TRP A 486 2.20 4.46 -17.66
CA TRP A 486 2.85 4.93 -18.87
C TRP A 486 3.20 6.41 -18.79
N GLY A 487 4.22 6.83 -19.53
CA GLY A 487 4.56 8.24 -19.66
C GLY A 487 5.15 8.86 -18.40
N PHE A 488 5.76 8.05 -17.56
CA PHE A 488 6.33 8.45 -16.27
C PHE A 488 7.61 9.28 -16.40
N SER A 489 8.13 9.45 -17.60
CA SER A 489 9.35 10.22 -17.89
C SER A 489 9.08 11.72 -18.10
N SER A 490 8.08 12.30 -17.46
CA SER A 490 7.83 13.72 -17.58
C SER A 490 8.95 14.52 -16.94
N ASP A 491 9.64 15.32 -17.75
CA ASP A 491 10.77 16.14 -17.33
C ASP A 491 10.37 17.30 -16.40
N PHE A 492 9.06 17.58 -16.28
CA PHE A 492 8.56 18.71 -15.49
C PHE A 492 8.89 18.67 -13.99
N LEU A 493 9.30 17.51 -13.48
CA LEU A 493 9.74 17.36 -12.10
C LEU A 493 11.25 17.52 -11.92
N HIS A 494 12.05 17.59 -13.00
CA HIS A 494 13.52 17.63 -12.88
C HIS A 494 14.07 18.96 -12.36
N ASN A 495 13.33 20.03 -12.52
CA ASN A 495 13.71 21.37 -12.07
C ASN A 495 12.75 21.95 -11.02
N VAL A 496 11.97 21.07 -10.38
CA VAL A 496 11.00 21.43 -9.33
C VAL A 496 11.41 20.78 -8.01
N ASP A 497 11.31 21.54 -6.92
CA ASP A 497 11.57 21.13 -5.55
C ASP A 497 10.53 21.77 -4.62
N GLY A 498 10.64 21.59 -3.31
CA GLY A 498 9.72 22.15 -2.34
C GLY A 498 10.41 22.67 -1.08
N PHE A 499 9.73 23.54 -0.34
CA PHE A 499 10.16 23.98 0.99
C PHE A 499 9.97 22.91 2.07
N GLY A 500 9.35 21.78 1.74
CA GLY A 500 9.26 20.62 2.63
C GLY A 500 10.59 19.87 2.72
N TYR A 501 10.61 18.81 3.52
CA TYR A 501 11.81 18.00 3.80
C TYR A 501 12.47 17.38 2.55
N LEU A 502 11.78 17.25 1.45
CA LEU A 502 12.22 16.48 0.28
C LEU A 502 12.97 17.30 -0.77
N HIS A 503 13.69 18.33 -0.39
CA HIS A 503 14.55 19.03 -1.33
C HIS A 503 15.72 18.16 -1.82
N ARG A 504 16.04 18.31 -3.10
CA ARG A 504 17.06 17.50 -3.79
C ARG A 504 18.43 18.15 -3.69
N THR A 505 19.09 17.96 -2.57
CA THR A 505 20.41 18.54 -2.30
C THR A 505 21.38 18.37 -3.48
N ASN A 506 21.40 17.20 -4.13
CA ASN A 506 22.25 16.96 -5.30
C ASN A 506 21.92 17.85 -6.50
N GLN A 507 20.66 18.20 -6.73
CA GLN A 507 20.28 19.09 -7.82
C GLN A 507 20.67 20.54 -7.52
N LEU A 508 20.55 20.97 -6.28
CA LEU A 508 21.02 22.30 -5.84
C LEU A 508 22.53 22.42 -6.06
N VAL A 509 23.30 21.43 -5.61
CA VAL A 509 24.77 21.38 -5.81
C VAL A 509 25.14 21.39 -7.30
N ASN A 510 24.48 20.59 -8.12
CA ASN A 510 24.74 20.53 -9.57
C ASN A 510 24.48 21.85 -10.28
N ARG A 511 23.62 22.72 -9.74
CA ARG A 511 23.30 24.06 -10.23
C ARG A 511 24.12 25.16 -9.57
N ASN A 512 25.10 24.81 -8.72
CA ASN A 512 25.88 25.73 -7.89
C ASN A 512 25.02 26.63 -6.99
N LEU A 513 23.92 26.06 -6.47
CA LEU A 513 23.06 26.72 -5.49
C LEU A 513 23.45 26.29 -4.07
N SER A 514 23.01 27.06 -3.06
CA SER A 514 23.13 26.64 -1.66
C SER A 514 22.37 25.32 -1.43
N THR A 515 22.92 24.46 -0.58
CA THR A 515 22.24 23.25 -0.14
C THR A 515 21.03 23.55 0.76
N ASN A 516 20.98 24.74 1.34
CA ASN A 516 19.79 25.23 2.03
C ASN A 516 18.83 25.84 1.00
N ILE A 517 17.62 25.28 0.90
CA ILE A 517 16.63 25.69 -0.09
C ILE A 517 16.19 27.15 0.08
N TYR A 518 16.12 27.67 1.29
CA TYR A 518 15.74 29.04 1.59
C TYR A 518 16.83 30.03 1.13
N GLU A 519 18.09 29.69 1.36
CA GLU A 519 19.22 30.49 0.82
C GLU A 519 19.25 30.43 -0.71
N ALA A 520 18.98 29.24 -1.28
CA ALA A 520 18.91 29.09 -2.73
C ALA A 520 17.82 29.94 -3.34
N VAL A 521 16.67 30.06 -2.70
CA VAL A 521 15.55 30.91 -3.12
C VAL A 521 15.92 32.41 -3.04
N VAL A 522 16.59 32.84 -1.97
CA VAL A 522 16.86 34.26 -1.71
C VAL A 522 18.07 34.78 -2.48
N ASP A 523 19.13 33.98 -2.58
CA ASP A 523 20.42 34.39 -3.14
C ASP A 523 20.76 33.69 -4.48
N GLY A 524 19.95 32.68 -4.90
CA GLY A 524 20.16 31.92 -6.13
C GLY A 524 19.77 32.68 -7.39
N ARG A 525 20.50 32.40 -8.48
CA ARG A 525 20.11 32.90 -9.82
C ARG A 525 19.16 31.91 -10.49
N ASN A 526 18.13 32.40 -11.16
CA ASN A 526 17.13 31.58 -11.85
C ASN A 526 16.40 30.61 -10.91
N VAL A 527 16.21 30.99 -9.65
CA VAL A 527 15.40 30.26 -8.68
C VAL A 527 14.10 31.03 -8.46
N TYR A 528 12.99 30.32 -8.59
CA TYR A 528 11.65 30.89 -8.52
C TYR A 528 10.83 30.13 -7.52
N VAL A 529 9.85 30.79 -6.90
CA VAL A 529 8.85 30.15 -6.03
C VAL A 529 7.53 30.02 -6.80
N ILE A 530 6.92 28.88 -6.74
CA ILE A 530 5.55 28.67 -7.22
C ILE A 530 4.64 28.58 -6.00
N ASP A 531 3.69 29.50 -5.93
CA ASP A 531 2.72 29.58 -4.84
C ASP A 531 1.38 30.09 -5.36
N LYS A 532 0.30 29.77 -4.68
CA LYS A 532 -1.01 30.38 -4.93
C LYS A 532 -1.06 31.81 -4.44
N LYS A 533 -0.48 32.06 -3.27
CA LYS A 533 -0.49 33.38 -2.64
C LYS A 533 0.62 33.49 -1.62
N ILE A 534 1.48 34.47 -1.80
CA ILE A 534 2.44 34.84 -0.78
C ILE A 534 1.71 35.54 0.36
N THR A 535 1.89 35.01 1.58
CA THR A 535 1.34 35.58 2.80
C THR A 535 2.41 36.38 3.55
N PHE A 536 1.97 37.31 4.38
CA PHE A 536 2.87 38.06 5.27
C PHE A 536 3.72 37.14 6.17
N ILE A 537 3.18 35.99 6.54
CA ILE A 537 3.88 34.99 7.36
C ILE A 537 5.10 34.46 6.61
N LYS A 538 4.96 34.11 5.33
CA LYS A 538 6.05 33.58 4.49
C LYS A 538 7.13 34.64 4.26
N GLU A 539 6.75 35.87 3.93
CA GLU A 539 7.70 36.97 3.79
C GLU A 539 8.43 37.26 5.10
N ASN A 540 7.70 37.30 6.21
CA ASN A 540 8.28 37.59 7.51
C ASN A 540 9.29 36.50 7.93
N TYR A 541 8.99 35.23 7.70
CA TYR A 541 9.88 34.14 7.98
C TYR A 541 11.22 34.28 7.25
N LEU A 542 11.18 34.50 5.94
CA LEU A 542 12.40 34.71 5.14
C LEU A 542 13.18 35.96 5.61
N ASN A 543 12.51 37.04 5.93
CA ASN A 543 13.16 38.26 6.42
C ASN A 543 13.79 38.06 7.79
N GLN A 544 13.15 37.31 8.68
CA GLN A 544 13.63 37.04 10.03
C GLN A 544 14.89 36.18 10.03
N TYR A 545 14.91 35.12 9.27
CA TYR A 545 15.98 34.12 9.31
C TYR A 545 17.03 34.27 8.23
N TYR A 546 16.66 34.80 7.07
CA TYR A 546 17.52 34.94 5.90
C TYR A 546 17.74 36.40 5.47
N GLY A 547 17.16 37.36 6.20
CA GLY A 547 17.34 38.81 5.99
C GLY A 547 18.76 39.26 6.32
N LYS A 548 19.22 40.37 5.65
CA LYS A 548 20.46 41.10 5.98
C LYS A 548 20.12 42.48 6.51
N LYS A 549 20.98 43.05 7.36
CA LYS A 549 20.72 44.32 8.08
C LYS A 549 20.22 45.49 7.20
N ASP A 550 20.65 45.52 5.95
CA ASP A 550 20.38 46.64 5.04
C ASP A 550 19.51 46.25 3.83
N SER A 551 18.78 45.11 3.92
CA SER A 551 17.94 44.66 2.82
C SER A 551 16.72 43.90 3.31
N VAL A 552 15.62 44.06 2.60
CA VAL A 552 14.37 43.34 2.79
C VAL A 552 14.21 42.31 1.68
N ILE A 553 13.80 41.11 2.03
CA ILE A 553 13.47 40.07 1.05
C ILE A 553 12.04 40.33 0.57
N VAL A 554 11.87 40.37 -0.74
CA VAL A 554 10.60 40.67 -1.39
C VAL A 554 10.31 39.62 -2.45
N TYR A 555 9.08 39.18 -2.51
CA TYR A 555 8.54 38.38 -3.60
C TYR A 555 8.02 39.33 -4.69
N LYS A 556 8.33 39.02 -5.94
CA LYS A 556 7.86 39.77 -7.09
C LYS A 556 7.16 38.81 -8.05
N ASP A 557 5.92 39.16 -8.40
CA ASP A 557 5.14 38.39 -9.38
C ASP A 557 5.81 38.44 -10.75
N GLU A 558 6.12 37.28 -11.30
CA GLU A 558 6.66 37.18 -12.66
C GLU A 558 5.57 36.73 -13.64
N LYS A 559 4.79 35.69 -13.30
CA LYS A 559 3.77 35.15 -14.19
C LYS A 559 2.69 34.38 -13.41
N GLU A 560 1.43 34.59 -13.80
CA GLU A 560 0.28 33.93 -13.20
C GLU A 560 -0.31 32.86 -14.14
N PHE A 561 -0.71 31.70 -13.58
CA PHE A 561 -1.29 30.53 -14.28
C PHE A 561 -2.41 29.91 -13.46
N ASN A 562 -3.66 30.07 -13.87
CA ASN A 562 -4.81 29.32 -13.33
C ASN A 562 -4.82 29.18 -11.78
N GLY A 563 -4.50 30.28 -11.07
CA GLY A 563 -4.46 30.29 -9.61
C GLY A 563 -3.10 29.98 -8.99
N PHE A 564 -2.05 29.78 -9.78
CA PHE A 564 -0.67 29.70 -9.33
C PHE A 564 0.12 30.88 -9.87
N THR A 565 1.05 31.39 -9.09
CA THR A 565 1.93 32.49 -9.51
C THR A 565 3.38 32.06 -9.33
N ILE A 566 4.19 32.37 -10.34
CA ILE A 566 5.64 32.23 -10.28
C ILE A 566 6.19 33.54 -9.73
N TYR A 567 6.93 33.45 -8.63
CA TYR A 567 7.57 34.59 -7.98
C TYR A 567 9.07 34.51 -8.11
N SER A 568 9.69 35.62 -8.45
CA SER A 568 11.11 35.81 -8.17
C SER A 568 11.27 36.33 -6.74
N VAL A 569 12.29 35.85 -6.04
CA VAL A 569 12.60 36.28 -4.67
C VAL A 569 13.96 36.99 -4.69
N GLY A 570 14.04 38.11 -4.05
CA GLY A 570 15.29 38.87 -4.04
C GLY A 570 15.36 39.88 -2.92
N ARG A 571 16.58 40.38 -2.69
CA ARG A 571 16.86 41.41 -1.69
C ARG A 571 16.74 42.80 -2.31
N VAL A 572 15.94 43.64 -1.68
CA VAL A 572 15.81 45.04 -2.01
C VAL A 572 16.45 45.86 -0.90
N LYS A 573 17.25 46.88 -1.27
CA LYS A 573 17.89 47.82 -0.33
C LYS A 573 16.93 48.87 0.17
#